data_c336dd57ee8f99fb89d6bb98dcfa543e
#
_entry.id   c336dd57ee8f99fb89d6bb98dcfa543e
#
_cell.length_a   1.000
_cell.length_b   1.000
_cell.length_c   1.000
_cell.angle_alpha   90.00
_cell.angle_beta   90.00
_cell.angle_gamma   90.00
#
_symmetry.space_group_name_H-M   'P 1'
#
loop_
_entity.id
_entity.type
_entity.pdbx_description
1 polymer ?
#
loop_
_entity_poly.entity_id
_entity_poly.type
_entity_poly.pdbx_seq_one_letter_code
_entity_poly.pdbx_strand_id
1 'polypeptide(L)'
;LMEALRRRDPQARFTFLGGDRMAAVAGTAPVVHYSRMAYMGFSEVLRHLGDISANLRTARRALEEARPDVFIPVDLPSFNLKVAKTASKLGIKVVWYISPKLWAWKKWRLRSIRRLVDKMLCILPFEPDWYAANGYDRAVYVGNPSVEEIDRALARVDVYLQQESDEATVEV
;
A
#
# COMPACT_ATOMS: atom_id res chain seq x y z
N LEU A 1 -6.56 4.16 3.51
CA LEU A 1 -5.88 5.16 2.69
C LEU A 1 -6.82 5.77 1.64
N MET A 2 -7.39 4.99 0.70
CA MET A 2 -8.27 5.53 -0.36
C MET A 2 -9.48 6.27 0.20
N GLU A 3 -10.16 5.74 1.21
CA GLU A 3 -11.26 6.43 1.90
C GLU A 3 -10.82 7.76 2.52
N ALA A 4 -9.63 7.79 3.15
CA ALA A 4 -9.10 9.02 3.74
C ALA A 4 -8.77 10.07 2.67
N LEU A 5 -8.22 9.64 1.53
CA LEU A 5 -7.98 10.52 0.40
C LEU A 5 -9.30 11.08 -0.17
N ARG A 6 -10.30 10.23 -0.36
CA ARG A 6 -11.62 10.67 -0.88
C ARG A 6 -12.36 11.61 0.08
N ARG A 7 -12.21 11.42 1.41
CA ARG A 7 -12.76 12.38 2.38
C ARG A 7 -12.13 13.76 2.28
N ARG A 8 -10.85 13.84 1.90
CA ARG A 8 -10.14 15.12 1.72
C ARG A 8 -10.36 15.74 0.35
N ASP A 9 -10.46 14.89 -0.67
CA ASP A 9 -10.74 15.28 -2.04
C ASP A 9 -11.82 14.37 -2.64
N PRO A 10 -13.10 14.79 -2.61
CA PRO A 10 -14.20 14.02 -3.18
C PRO A 10 -14.08 13.79 -4.70
N GLN A 11 -13.28 14.59 -5.40
CA GLN A 11 -13.02 14.45 -6.84
C GLN A 11 -11.87 13.49 -7.15
N ALA A 12 -11.18 12.94 -6.13
CA ALA A 12 -10.10 12.02 -6.32
C ALA A 12 -10.53 10.79 -7.13
N ARG A 13 -9.82 10.54 -8.23
CA ARG A 13 -10.00 9.35 -9.08
C ARG A 13 -8.90 8.35 -8.80
N PHE A 14 -9.25 7.07 -8.79
CA PHE A 14 -8.33 5.99 -8.47
C PHE A 14 -8.19 5.01 -9.63
N THR A 15 -6.96 4.81 -10.08
CA THR A 15 -6.55 3.70 -10.94
C THR A 15 -5.67 2.81 -10.08
N PHE A 16 -6.00 1.53 -9.89
CA PHE A 16 -5.34 0.73 -8.85
C PHE A 16 -5.24 -0.75 -9.21
N LEU A 17 -4.27 -1.40 -8.61
CA LEU A 17 -4.15 -2.85 -8.51
C LEU A 17 -4.54 -3.24 -7.09
N GLY A 18 -5.54 -4.08 -6.91
CA GLY A 18 -6.08 -4.38 -5.59
C GLY A 18 -7.26 -5.33 -5.60
N GLY A 19 -8.06 -5.32 -4.56
CA GLY A 19 -9.21 -6.21 -4.39
C GLY A 19 -10.54 -5.47 -4.24
N ASP A 20 -11.57 -6.25 -3.89
CA ASP A 20 -12.96 -5.82 -3.84
C ASP A 20 -13.21 -4.64 -2.90
N ARG A 21 -12.53 -4.60 -1.74
CA ARG A 21 -12.63 -3.45 -0.81
C ARG A 21 -12.17 -2.14 -1.46
N MET A 22 -11.09 -2.20 -2.25
CA MET A 22 -10.60 -1.02 -2.98
C MET A 22 -11.56 -0.66 -4.11
N ALA A 23 -12.13 -1.66 -4.81
CA ALA A 23 -13.11 -1.47 -5.86
C ALA A 23 -14.38 -0.78 -5.32
N ALA A 24 -14.89 -1.21 -4.18
CA ALA A 24 -16.02 -0.59 -3.51
C ALA A 24 -15.77 0.90 -3.18
N VAL A 25 -14.58 1.23 -2.66
CA VAL A 25 -14.20 2.62 -2.37
C VAL A 25 -14.00 3.42 -3.66
N ALA A 26 -13.37 2.85 -4.68
CA ALA A 26 -13.10 3.54 -5.94
C ALA A 26 -14.34 3.75 -6.80
N GLY A 27 -15.34 2.87 -6.70
CA GLY A 27 -16.47 2.81 -7.61
C GLY A 27 -16.13 2.28 -9.00
N THR A 28 -14.96 1.63 -9.14
CA THR A 28 -14.46 1.06 -10.40
C THR A 28 -13.72 -0.25 -10.16
N ALA A 29 -13.64 -1.10 -11.18
CA ALA A 29 -12.87 -2.33 -11.10
C ALA A 29 -11.36 -2.07 -11.04
N PRO A 30 -10.57 -2.95 -10.39
CA PRO A 30 -9.11 -2.88 -10.39
C PRO A 30 -8.55 -3.18 -11.79
N VAL A 31 -7.46 -2.53 -12.16
CA VAL A 31 -6.70 -2.83 -13.39
C VAL A 31 -6.16 -4.27 -13.37
N VAL A 32 -5.72 -4.71 -12.19
CA VAL A 32 -5.35 -6.09 -11.89
C VAL A 32 -5.89 -6.45 -10.51
N HIS A 33 -6.68 -7.52 -10.43
CA HIS A 33 -7.15 -8.02 -9.14
C HIS A 33 -6.01 -8.71 -8.39
N TYR A 34 -5.95 -8.51 -7.05
CA TYR A 34 -4.84 -9.01 -6.21
C TYR A 34 -4.68 -10.53 -6.25
N SER A 35 -5.75 -11.29 -6.48
CA SER A 35 -5.70 -12.76 -6.63
C SER A 35 -4.74 -13.22 -7.74
N ARG A 36 -4.51 -12.37 -8.74
CA ARG A 36 -3.53 -12.60 -9.81
C ARG A 36 -2.10 -12.20 -9.43
N MET A 37 -1.88 -11.69 -8.22
CA MET A 37 -0.58 -11.20 -7.74
C MET A 37 -0.11 -11.90 -6.46
N ALA A 38 -0.99 -12.65 -5.80
CA ALA A 38 -0.75 -13.30 -4.51
C ALA A 38 -0.05 -14.65 -4.68
N TYR A 39 1.19 -14.62 -5.17
CA TYR A 39 2.06 -15.80 -5.22
C TYR A 39 2.94 -15.84 -3.98
N MET A 40 2.76 -16.87 -3.14
CA MET A 40 3.60 -17.11 -1.97
C MET A 40 4.48 -18.35 -2.18
N GLY A 41 5.79 -18.17 -1.92
CA GLY A 41 6.78 -19.23 -2.07
C GLY A 41 7.65 -19.13 -3.33
N PHE A 42 8.89 -19.62 -3.21
CA PHE A 42 9.89 -19.49 -4.29
C PHE A 42 9.52 -20.30 -5.55
N SER A 43 8.99 -21.52 -5.37
CA SER A 43 8.57 -22.41 -6.47
C SER A 43 7.34 -21.85 -7.22
N GLU A 44 6.43 -21.22 -6.49
CA GLU A 44 5.23 -20.60 -7.06
C GLU A 44 5.57 -19.35 -7.87
N VAL A 45 6.46 -18.51 -7.34
CA VAL A 45 6.98 -17.34 -8.08
C VAL A 45 7.65 -17.75 -9.39
N LEU A 46 8.42 -18.85 -9.41
CA LEU A 46 9.06 -19.35 -10.64
C LEU A 46 8.05 -19.82 -11.68
N ARG A 47 6.99 -20.52 -11.26
CA ARG A 47 5.91 -20.97 -12.17
C ARG A 47 5.14 -19.82 -12.78
N HIS A 48 4.99 -18.70 -12.07
CA HIS A 48 4.18 -17.54 -12.46
C HIS A 48 4.99 -16.33 -12.94
N LEU A 49 6.24 -16.50 -13.36
CA LEU A 49 7.07 -15.40 -13.89
C LEU A 49 6.40 -14.70 -15.10
N GLY A 50 5.68 -15.46 -15.93
CA GLY A 50 4.90 -14.92 -17.04
C GLY A 50 3.81 -13.98 -16.58
N ASP A 51 3.05 -14.37 -15.55
CA ASP A 51 1.95 -13.57 -14.98
C ASP A 51 2.48 -12.32 -14.28
N ILE A 52 3.58 -12.45 -13.53
CA ILE A 52 4.25 -11.30 -12.90
C ILE A 52 4.70 -10.29 -13.97
N SER A 53 5.25 -10.78 -15.08
CA SER A 53 5.67 -9.93 -16.19
C SER A 53 4.48 -9.29 -16.91
N ALA A 54 3.38 -10.02 -17.09
CA ALA A 54 2.14 -9.48 -17.65
C ALA A 54 1.53 -8.42 -16.76
N ASN A 55 1.40 -8.68 -15.45
CA ASN A 55 0.91 -7.72 -14.46
C ASN A 55 1.78 -6.46 -14.42
N LEU A 56 3.10 -6.60 -14.55
CA LEU A 56 4.00 -5.45 -14.60
C LEU A 56 3.79 -4.60 -15.87
N ARG A 57 3.57 -5.24 -17.02
CA ARG A 57 3.24 -4.51 -18.27
C ARG A 57 1.92 -3.78 -18.12
N THR A 58 0.90 -4.45 -17.60
CA THR A 58 -0.43 -3.86 -17.35
C THR A 58 -0.35 -2.66 -16.40
N ALA A 59 0.38 -2.78 -15.29
CA ALA A 59 0.57 -1.68 -14.34
C ALA A 59 1.28 -0.47 -14.98
N ARG A 60 2.29 -0.71 -15.82
CA ARG A 60 3.00 0.36 -16.55
C ARG A 60 2.09 1.05 -17.56
N ARG A 61 1.34 0.27 -18.32
CA ARG A 61 0.38 0.79 -19.29
C ARG A 61 -0.70 1.64 -18.60
N ALA A 62 -1.22 1.18 -17.46
CA ALA A 62 -2.17 1.94 -16.68
C ALA A 62 -1.62 3.32 -16.22
N LEU A 63 -0.34 3.40 -15.82
CA LEU A 63 0.32 4.68 -15.53
C LEU A 63 0.45 5.57 -16.77
N GLU A 64 0.76 5.00 -17.92
CA GLU A 64 0.91 5.73 -19.19
C GLU A 64 -0.42 6.30 -19.68
N GLU A 65 -1.51 5.54 -19.52
CA GLU A 65 -2.86 5.92 -19.94
C GLU A 65 -3.52 6.89 -18.94
N ALA A 66 -3.47 6.59 -17.64
CA ALA A 66 -4.14 7.39 -16.63
C ALA A 66 -3.40 8.70 -16.29
N ARG A 67 -2.06 8.74 -16.46
CA ARG A 67 -1.21 9.90 -16.09
C ARG A 67 -1.59 10.50 -14.75
N PRO A 68 -1.60 9.74 -13.65
CA PRO A 68 -2.03 10.24 -12.36
C PRO A 68 -1.05 11.29 -11.82
N ASP A 69 -1.54 12.19 -10.96
CA ASP A 69 -0.70 13.17 -10.25
C ASP A 69 0.29 12.50 -9.30
N VAL A 70 -0.12 11.35 -8.71
CA VAL A 70 0.70 10.62 -7.77
C VAL A 70 0.54 9.11 -7.96
N PHE A 71 1.66 8.39 -7.92
CA PHE A 71 1.72 6.93 -7.80
C PHE A 71 2.02 6.55 -6.36
N ILE A 72 1.14 5.77 -5.74
CA ILE A 72 1.28 5.33 -4.34
C ILE A 72 1.53 3.82 -4.31
N PRO A 73 2.79 3.36 -4.36
CA PRO A 73 3.13 1.97 -4.11
C PRO A 73 2.92 1.61 -2.65
N VAL A 74 2.29 0.45 -2.41
CA VAL A 74 2.08 -0.11 -1.07
C VAL A 74 2.85 -1.42 -0.99
N ASP A 75 3.84 -1.52 -0.07
CA ASP A 75 4.69 -2.71 0.09
C ASP A 75 5.24 -3.27 -1.26
N LEU A 76 5.37 -4.60 -1.43
CA LEU A 76 5.78 -5.32 -2.64
C LEU A 76 6.99 -4.71 -3.38
N PRO A 77 8.15 -4.49 -2.71
CA PRO A 77 9.23 -3.67 -3.26
C PRO A 77 9.83 -4.21 -4.57
N SER A 78 9.79 -5.52 -4.81
CA SER A 78 10.33 -6.13 -6.05
C SER A 78 9.50 -5.77 -7.29
N PHE A 79 8.19 -5.65 -7.15
CA PHE A 79 7.27 -5.22 -8.18
C PHE A 79 7.22 -3.69 -8.28
N ASN A 80 6.97 -3.04 -7.15
CA ASN A 80 6.71 -1.62 -7.08
C ASN A 80 7.90 -0.75 -7.52
N LEU A 81 9.16 -1.13 -7.24
CA LEU A 81 10.33 -0.40 -7.76
C LEU A 81 10.42 -0.41 -9.29
N LYS A 82 9.94 -1.48 -9.95
CA LYS A 82 9.91 -1.54 -11.42
C LYS A 82 8.82 -0.64 -11.99
N VAL A 83 7.68 -0.50 -11.32
CA VAL A 83 6.59 0.42 -11.70
C VAL A 83 7.00 1.87 -11.40
N ALA A 84 7.59 2.14 -10.23
CA ALA A 84 8.09 3.45 -9.84
C ALA A 84 9.13 4.02 -10.84
N LYS A 85 9.94 3.15 -11.46
CA LYS A 85 10.85 3.58 -12.53
C LYS A 85 10.09 4.15 -13.74
N THR A 86 8.92 3.60 -14.07
CA THR A 86 8.07 4.12 -15.14
C THR A 86 7.40 5.42 -14.70
N ALA A 87 6.83 5.47 -13.49
CA ALA A 87 6.24 6.69 -12.93
C ALA A 87 7.24 7.86 -12.94
N SER A 88 8.46 7.64 -12.46
CA SER A 88 9.54 8.64 -12.45
C SER A 88 9.91 9.13 -13.87
N LYS A 89 9.96 8.25 -14.87
CA LYS A 89 10.19 8.63 -16.27
C LYS A 89 9.08 9.49 -16.86
N LEU A 90 7.86 9.30 -16.37
CA LEU A 90 6.66 10.05 -16.77
C LEU A 90 6.50 11.36 -15.99
N GLY A 91 7.41 11.68 -15.05
CA GLY A 91 7.32 12.85 -14.16
C GLY A 91 6.26 12.71 -13.05
N ILE A 92 5.68 11.51 -12.86
CA ILE A 92 4.67 11.23 -11.85
C ILE A 92 5.35 11.13 -10.49
N LYS A 93 4.82 11.84 -9.48
CA LYS A 93 5.31 11.77 -8.11
C LYS A 93 5.10 10.39 -7.49
N VAL A 94 6.09 9.90 -6.75
CA VAL A 94 6.04 8.58 -6.10
C VAL A 94 6.03 8.76 -4.60
N VAL A 95 4.89 8.44 -3.97
CA VAL A 95 4.71 8.45 -2.51
C VAL A 95 4.55 7.03 -2.02
N TRP A 96 5.60 6.48 -1.43
CA TRP A 96 5.61 5.07 -1.00
C TRP A 96 4.97 4.91 0.37
N TYR A 97 3.92 4.11 0.46
CA TYR A 97 3.28 3.74 1.72
C TYR A 97 3.68 2.33 2.16
N ILE A 98 3.98 2.16 3.42
CA ILE A 98 4.59 0.96 4.04
C ILE A 98 5.98 0.72 3.47
N SER A 99 6.96 1.33 4.13
CA SER A 99 8.38 1.27 3.74
C SER A 99 8.90 -0.17 3.63
N PRO A 100 9.69 -0.49 2.62
CA PRO A 100 10.36 -1.79 2.57
C PRO A 100 11.40 -1.89 3.69
N LYS A 101 11.44 -3.03 4.37
CA LYS A 101 12.32 -3.28 5.53
C LYS A 101 13.79 -3.42 5.12
N LEU A 102 14.37 -2.36 4.53
CA LEU A 102 15.75 -2.36 4.03
C LEU A 102 16.79 -2.37 5.15
N TRP A 103 16.41 -2.00 6.35
CA TRP A 103 17.22 -2.12 7.57
C TRP A 103 17.49 -3.58 7.94
N ALA A 104 16.57 -4.51 7.60
CA ALA A 104 16.72 -5.94 7.87
C ALA A 104 17.42 -6.68 6.71
N TRP A 105 17.14 -6.30 5.45
CA TRP A 105 17.68 -7.01 4.29
C TRP A 105 17.58 -6.20 2.99
N LYS A 106 18.39 -6.55 1.98
CA LYS A 106 18.41 -5.90 0.66
C LYS A 106 18.65 -4.37 0.71
N LYS A 107 19.53 -3.92 1.59
CA LYS A 107 19.94 -2.51 1.75
C LYS A 107 20.35 -1.85 0.42
N TRP A 108 20.87 -2.61 -0.53
CA TRP A 108 21.25 -2.13 -1.87
C TRP A 108 20.10 -1.46 -2.65
N ARG A 109 18.84 -1.79 -2.34
CA ARG A 109 17.65 -1.15 -2.95
C ARG A 109 17.49 0.32 -2.59
N LEU A 110 18.16 0.78 -1.53
CA LEU A 110 18.13 2.17 -1.11
C LEU A 110 18.59 3.12 -2.22
N ARG A 111 19.55 2.70 -3.06
CA ARG A 111 19.97 3.46 -4.24
C ARG A 111 18.80 3.76 -5.20
N SER A 112 17.91 2.79 -5.39
CA SER A 112 16.73 2.97 -6.23
C SER A 112 15.69 3.86 -5.55
N ILE A 113 15.47 3.68 -4.25
CA ILE A 113 14.53 4.51 -3.47
C ILE A 113 14.94 5.98 -3.50
N ARG A 114 16.21 6.30 -3.24
CA ARG A 114 16.72 7.68 -3.29
C ARG A 114 16.39 8.38 -4.61
N ARG A 115 16.43 7.65 -5.70
CA ARG A 115 16.25 8.19 -7.05
C ARG A 115 14.78 8.24 -7.48
N LEU A 116 13.96 7.28 -7.04
CA LEU A 116 12.63 7.03 -7.60
C LEU A 116 11.49 7.46 -6.68
N VAL A 117 11.74 7.63 -5.39
CA VAL A 117 10.68 7.87 -4.40
C VAL A 117 10.77 9.31 -3.89
N ASP A 118 9.72 10.08 -4.08
CA ASP A 118 9.65 11.47 -3.64
C ASP A 118 9.34 11.58 -2.14
N LYS A 119 8.53 10.67 -1.59
CA LYS A 119 8.18 10.61 -0.17
C LYS A 119 8.00 9.17 0.28
N MET A 120 8.50 8.83 1.47
CA MET A 120 8.34 7.52 2.10
C MET A 120 7.48 7.67 3.36
N LEU A 121 6.40 6.90 3.44
CA LEU A 121 5.51 6.86 4.60
C LEU A 121 5.79 5.57 5.38
N CYS A 122 6.47 5.72 6.52
CA CYS A 122 6.95 4.63 7.35
C CYS A 122 5.92 4.26 8.41
N ILE A 123 5.80 2.97 8.70
CA ILE A 123 4.87 2.44 9.71
C ILE A 123 5.57 2.06 11.03
N LEU A 124 6.90 2.12 11.07
CA LEU A 124 7.67 1.92 12.29
C LEU A 124 8.38 3.22 12.67
N PRO A 125 8.40 3.62 13.96
CA PRO A 125 8.84 4.94 14.39
C PRO A 125 10.34 5.18 14.14
N PHE A 126 11.18 4.16 14.14
CA PHE A 126 12.63 4.27 13.94
C PHE A 126 13.05 4.35 12.46
N GLU A 127 12.16 4.00 11.52
CA GLU A 127 12.51 3.92 10.11
C GLU A 127 12.92 5.26 9.48
N PRO A 128 12.27 6.41 9.78
CA PRO A 128 12.71 7.69 9.25
C PRO A 128 14.17 8.02 9.61
N ASP A 129 14.57 7.80 10.85
CA ASP A 129 15.94 8.05 11.30
C ASP A 129 16.93 7.12 10.59
N TRP A 130 16.56 5.85 10.43
CA TRP A 130 17.36 4.89 9.69
C TRP A 130 17.53 5.32 8.22
N TYR A 131 16.46 5.78 7.55
CA TYR A 131 16.53 6.26 6.19
C TYR A 131 17.39 7.52 6.08
N ALA A 132 17.23 8.48 7.00
CA ALA A 132 18.03 9.71 7.05
C ALA A 132 19.51 9.41 7.24
N ALA A 133 19.89 8.56 8.21
CA ALA A 133 21.25 8.11 8.45
C ALA A 133 21.88 7.39 7.23
N ASN A 134 21.06 6.87 6.33
CA ASN A 134 21.50 6.25 5.09
C ASN A 134 21.26 7.15 3.85
N GLY A 135 21.13 8.47 4.05
CA GLY A 135 21.10 9.50 2.99
C GLY A 135 19.77 9.55 2.22
N TYR A 136 18.64 9.29 2.89
CA TYR A 136 17.30 9.53 2.37
C TYR A 136 16.46 10.22 3.45
N ASP A 137 16.33 11.53 3.36
CA ASP A 137 15.69 12.43 4.34
C ASP A 137 14.19 12.68 4.10
N ARG A 138 13.62 12.02 3.08
CA ARG A 138 12.21 12.20 2.70
C ARG A 138 11.29 11.11 3.28
N ALA A 139 11.72 10.43 4.34
CA ALA A 139 10.92 9.47 5.07
C ALA A 139 10.22 10.15 6.25
N VAL A 140 8.96 9.78 6.51
CA VAL A 140 8.19 10.25 7.67
C VAL A 140 7.43 9.10 8.30
N TYR A 141 7.31 9.11 9.63
CA TYR A 141 6.46 8.16 10.35
C TYR A 141 5.00 8.60 10.26
N VAL A 142 4.11 7.67 9.92
CA VAL A 142 2.66 7.92 9.74
C VAL A 142 1.78 7.01 10.60
N GLY A 143 2.37 6.21 11.47
CA GLY A 143 1.65 5.19 12.23
C GLY A 143 1.48 3.88 11.49
N ASN A 144 1.14 2.83 12.23
CA ASN A 144 0.89 1.50 11.69
C ASN A 144 -0.62 1.30 11.48
N PRO A 145 -1.10 1.05 10.26
CA PRO A 145 -2.52 0.87 9.98
C PRO A 145 -3.15 -0.32 10.72
N SER A 146 -2.36 -1.32 11.11
CA SER A 146 -2.86 -2.46 11.90
C SER A 146 -3.31 -2.07 13.30
N VAL A 147 -2.76 -1.01 13.89
CA VAL A 147 -3.19 -0.52 15.21
C VAL A 147 -4.63 0.00 15.11
N GLU A 148 -4.91 0.84 14.11
CA GLU A 148 -6.27 1.36 13.89
C GLU A 148 -7.30 0.23 13.61
N GLU A 149 -6.89 -0.84 12.94
CA GLU A 149 -7.77 -1.98 12.68
C GLU A 149 -8.04 -2.80 13.94
N ILE A 150 -7.04 -2.96 14.81
CA ILE A 150 -7.19 -3.61 16.12
C ILE A 150 -8.12 -2.79 17.02
N ASP A 151 -7.91 -1.47 17.11
CA ASP A 151 -8.77 -0.59 17.91
C ASP A 151 -10.23 -0.64 17.47
N ARG A 152 -10.48 -0.65 16.16
CA ARG A 152 -11.83 -0.83 15.61
C ARG A 152 -12.43 -2.22 15.92
N ALA A 153 -11.61 -3.27 15.92
CA ALA A 153 -12.06 -4.61 16.25
C ALA A 153 -12.42 -4.71 17.75
N LEU A 154 -11.59 -4.17 18.64
CA LEU A 154 -11.85 -4.10 20.07
C LEU A 154 -13.12 -3.32 20.39
N ALA A 155 -13.32 -2.15 19.80
CA ALA A 155 -14.54 -1.37 19.98
C ALA A 155 -15.82 -2.13 19.58
N ARG A 156 -15.74 -3.01 18.56
CA ARG A 156 -16.89 -3.87 18.19
C ARG A 156 -17.17 -4.96 19.24
N VAL A 157 -16.11 -5.54 19.82
CA VAL A 157 -16.24 -6.54 20.88
C VAL A 157 -16.87 -5.91 22.11
N ASP A 158 -16.44 -4.70 22.50
CA ASP A 158 -16.99 -3.99 23.65
C ASP A 158 -18.50 -3.72 23.48
N VAL A 159 -18.92 -3.29 22.29
CA VAL A 159 -20.35 -3.09 21.97
C VAL A 159 -21.14 -4.39 22.06
N TYR A 160 -20.55 -5.50 21.58
CA TYR A 160 -21.20 -6.82 21.64
C TYR A 160 -21.39 -7.30 23.09
N LEU A 161 -20.35 -7.16 23.92
CA LEU A 161 -20.42 -7.53 25.34
C LEU A 161 -21.39 -6.66 26.14
N GLN A 162 -21.53 -5.38 25.81
CA GLN A 162 -22.53 -4.51 26.41
C GLN A 162 -23.96 -4.96 26.05
N GLN A 163 -24.22 -5.30 24.79
CA GLN A 163 -25.54 -5.80 24.36
C GLN A 163 -25.94 -7.10 25.07
N GLU A 164 -25.02 -8.07 25.18
CA GLU A 164 -25.28 -9.31 25.95
C GLU A 164 -25.56 -9.04 27.45
N SER A 165 -24.85 -8.07 28.04
CA SER A 165 -25.06 -7.66 29.42
C SER A 165 -26.43 -7.02 29.65
N ASP A 166 -26.86 -6.18 28.70
CA ASP A 166 -28.16 -5.49 28.76
C ASP A 166 -29.33 -6.49 28.57
N GLU A 167 -29.19 -7.43 27.63
CA GLU A 167 -30.18 -8.49 27.42
C GLU A 167 -30.32 -9.42 28.65
N ALA A 168 -29.21 -9.79 29.31
CA ALA A 168 -29.20 -10.59 30.51
C ALA A 168 -29.86 -9.89 31.74
N THR A 169 -29.88 -8.54 31.72
CA THR A 169 -30.48 -7.72 32.79
C THR A 169 -32.00 -7.57 32.62
N VAL A 170 -32.54 -7.78 31.42
CA VAL A 170 -33.97 -7.63 31.14
C VAL A 170 -34.75 -8.96 31.44
N GLU A 171 -34.09 -10.11 31.62
CA GLU A 171 -34.71 -11.41 31.91
C GLU A 171 -34.85 -11.70 33.42
N VAL A 172 -34.65 -10.75 34.32
CA VAL A 172 -34.86 -10.83 35.77
C VAL A 172 -36.01 -9.89 36.14
#